data_0279ca6bd620792cb4a669cf0c9a1fd5
#
_entry.id   0279ca6bd620792cb4a669cf0c9a1fd5
#
_cell.length_a   1.000
_cell.length_b   1.000
_cell.length_c   1.000
_cell.angle_alpha   90.00
_cell.angle_beta   90.00
_cell.angle_gamma   90.00
#
_symmetry.space_group_name_H-M   'P 1'
#
loop_
_entity.id
_entity.type
_entity.pdbx_description
1 polymer ?
#
loop_
_entity_poly.entity_id
_entity_poly.type
_entity_poly.pdbx_seq_one_letter_code
_entity_poly.pdbx_strand_id
1 'polypeptide(L)' 'MDGAPLIIVNRGEMVRVAMEKERVDEHDVLHAARELHGIGTLREVEYAILEQTGEITIIPKAKS' A
#
# COMPACT_ATOMS: atom_id res chain seq x y z
N MET A 1 4.91 -8.51 -14.30
CA MET A 1 5.13 -8.98 -12.95
C MET A 1 4.71 -10.44 -12.84
N ASP A 2 5.59 -11.27 -12.35
CA ASP A 2 5.35 -12.69 -12.38
C ASP A 2 4.55 -13.17 -11.23
N GLY A 3 3.68 -12.43 -10.83
CA GLY A 3 2.79 -13.10 -10.14
C GLY A 3 2.58 -12.99 -8.70
N ALA A 4 3.49 -12.82 -7.84
CA ALA A 4 3.19 -12.79 -6.42
C ALA A 4 2.82 -11.36 -6.01
N PRO A 5 1.81 -11.18 -5.15
CA PRO A 5 1.57 -9.86 -4.55
C PRO A 5 2.79 -9.39 -3.78
N LEU A 6 3.00 -8.09 -3.74
CA LEU A 6 4.19 -7.50 -3.14
C LEU A 6 3.80 -6.49 -2.07
N ILE A 7 4.31 -6.66 -0.85
CA ILE A 7 4.04 -5.71 0.21
C ILE A 7 4.85 -4.44 -0.04
N ILE A 8 4.17 -3.31 -0.16
CA ILE A 8 4.81 -2.01 -0.42
C ILE A 8 4.70 -1.06 0.78
N VAL A 9 3.80 -1.33 1.73
CA VAL A 9 3.78 -0.65 3.02
C VAL A 9 3.68 -1.71 4.09
N ASN A 10 4.52 -1.61 5.10
CA ASN A 10 4.58 -2.57 6.19
C ASN A 10 4.45 -1.81 7.50
N ARG A 11 3.35 -2.01 8.20
CA ARG A 11 3.07 -1.36 9.48
C ARG A 11 3.24 0.16 9.41
N GLY A 12 2.67 0.73 8.36
CA GLY A 12 2.69 2.18 8.18
C GLY A 12 3.96 2.74 7.58
N GLU A 13 4.95 1.89 7.27
CA GLU A 13 6.22 2.35 6.70
C GLU A 13 6.37 1.87 5.28
N MET A 14 6.80 2.77 4.41
CA MET A 14 7.00 2.44 3.01
C MET A 14 8.20 1.51 2.82
N VAL A 15 8.00 0.46 2.03
CA VAL A 15 9.08 -0.43 1.63
C VAL A 15 9.66 0.15 0.34
N ARG A 16 10.61 1.07 0.49
CA ARG A 16 11.04 1.93 -0.61
C ARG A 16 11.65 1.16 -1.78
N VAL A 17 12.42 0.12 -1.48
CA VAL A 17 13.04 -0.68 -2.53
C VAL A 17 11.97 -1.30 -3.43
N ALA A 18 10.92 -1.87 -2.81
CA ALA A 18 9.83 -2.47 -3.55
C ALA A 18 9.07 -1.43 -4.36
N MET A 19 8.79 -0.28 -3.75
CA MET A 19 8.04 0.78 -4.40
C MET A 19 8.79 1.33 -5.61
N GLU A 20 10.10 1.55 -5.47
CA GLU A 20 10.91 2.02 -6.59
C GLU A 20 10.92 1.02 -7.72
N LYS A 21 11.13 -0.24 -7.38
CA LYS A 21 11.19 -1.29 -8.37
C LYS A 21 9.92 -1.37 -9.21
N GLU A 22 8.79 -1.21 -8.55
CA GLU A 22 7.49 -1.31 -9.21
C GLU A 22 6.93 0.03 -9.67
N ARG A 23 7.69 1.11 -9.46
CA ARG A 23 7.29 2.46 -9.87
C ARG A 23 5.97 2.90 -9.25
N VAL A 24 5.82 2.58 -7.98
CA VAL A 24 4.68 3.00 -7.18
C VAL A 24 5.18 4.02 -6.18
N ASP A 25 4.44 5.12 -6.00
CA ASP A 25 4.86 6.12 -5.03
C ASP A 25 3.83 6.26 -3.90
N GLU A 26 4.18 7.09 -2.92
CA GLU A 26 3.33 7.31 -1.77
C GLU A 26 1.95 7.81 -2.17
N HIS A 27 1.89 8.61 -3.22
CA HIS A 27 0.65 9.16 -3.73
C HIS A 27 -0.32 8.05 -4.15
N ASP A 28 0.21 7.03 -4.82
CA ASP A 28 -0.61 5.90 -5.25
C ASP A 28 -1.19 5.16 -4.06
N VAL A 29 -0.37 4.95 -3.03
CA VAL A 29 -0.83 4.26 -1.83
C VAL A 29 -1.90 5.07 -1.11
N LEU A 30 -1.67 6.36 -0.93
CA LEU A 30 -2.64 7.21 -0.23
C LEU A 30 -3.93 7.36 -1.01
N HIS A 31 -3.86 7.40 -2.34
CA HIS A 31 -5.06 7.44 -3.16
C HIS A 31 -5.91 6.18 -2.92
N ALA A 32 -5.28 5.01 -2.94
CA ALA A 32 -5.99 3.77 -2.69
C ALA A 32 -6.57 3.75 -1.27
N ALA A 33 -5.81 4.22 -0.30
CA ALA A 33 -6.26 4.24 1.08
C ALA A 33 -7.49 5.12 1.26
N ARG A 34 -7.50 6.28 0.61
CA ARG A 34 -8.66 7.17 0.68
C ARG A 34 -9.87 6.56 0.00
N GLU A 35 -9.66 5.99 -1.18
CA GLU A 35 -10.76 5.43 -1.96
C GLU A 35 -11.40 4.24 -1.27
N LEU A 36 -10.59 3.38 -0.71
CA LEU A 36 -11.08 2.10 -0.18
C LEU A 36 -11.54 2.21 1.27
N HIS A 37 -10.91 3.07 2.06
CA HIS A 37 -11.14 3.08 3.50
C HIS A 37 -11.28 4.48 4.10
N GLY A 38 -11.22 5.53 3.29
CA GLY A 38 -11.29 6.88 3.82
C GLY A 38 -10.10 7.28 4.67
N ILE A 39 -8.98 6.61 4.50
CA ILE A 39 -7.77 6.85 5.28
C ILE A 39 -6.94 7.94 4.63
N GLY A 40 -6.46 8.89 5.43
CA GLY A 40 -5.70 10.02 4.92
C GLY A 40 -4.21 10.01 5.20
N THR A 41 -3.71 9.08 6.00
CA THR A 41 -2.28 9.03 6.33
C THR A 41 -1.77 7.61 6.33
N LEU A 42 -0.45 7.45 6.05
CA LEU A 42 0.17 6.14 6.08
C LEU A 42 0.15 5.52 7.48
N ARG A 43 0.10 6.34 8.52
CA ARG A 43 0.07 5.81 9.87
C ARG A 43 -1.11 4.90 10.13
N GLU A 44 -2.18 5.10 9.39
CA GLU A 44 -3.39 4.29 9.57
C GLU A 44 -3.38 3.03 8.70
N VAL A 45 -2.34 2.84 7.91
CA VAL A 45 -2.23 1.67 7.03
C VAL A 45 -1.35 0.63 7.69
N GLU A 46 -1.89 -0.57 7.91
CA GLU A 46 -1.08 -1.68 8.42
C GLU A 46 -0.25 -2.24 7.27
N TYR A 47 -0.89 -2.59 6.18
CA TYR A 47 -0.20 -3.11 4.99
C TYR A 47 -0.80 -2.51 3.73
N ALA A 48 0.04 -2.25 2.75
CA ALA A 48 -0.42 -2.01 1.38
C ALA A 48 0.25 -3.04 0.50
N ILE A 49 -0.53 -3.68 -0.34
CA ILE A 49 -0.09 -4.80 -1.15
C ILE A 49 -0.35 -4.47 -2.61
N LEU A 50 0.71 -4.50 -3.41
CA LEU A 50 0.57 -4.32 -4.86
C LEU A 50 0.22 -5.66 -5.47
N GLU A 51 -0.96 -5.75 -6.06
CA GLU A 51 -1.46 -6.97 -6.66
C GLU A 51 -0.91 -7.14 -8.06
N GLN A 52 -1.03 -8.34 -8.58
CA GLN A 52 -0.58 -8.63 -9.95
C GLN A 52 -1.27 -7.76 -10.99
N THR A 53 -2.49 -7.36 -10.70
CA THR A 53 -3.27 -6.52 -11.60
C THR A 53 -2.81 -5.08 -11.63
N GLY A 54 -1.94 -4.70 -10.69
CA GLY A 54 -1.54 -3.31 -10.54
C GLY A 54 -2.36 -2.56 -9.51
N GLU A 55 -3.42 -3.16 -9.02
CA GLU A 55 -4.23 -2.55 -7.96
C GLU A 55 -3.50 -2.63 -6.63
N ILE A 56 -3.85 -1.72 -5.73
CA ILE A 56 -3.26 -1.70 -4.40
C ILE A 56 -4.33 -2.06 -3.38
N THR A 57 -4.09 -3.14 -2.65
CA THR A 57 -4.95 -3.55 -1.55
C THR A 57 -4.46 -2.87 -0.28
N ILE A 58 -5.38 -2.28 0.48
CA ILE A 58 -5.04 -1.58 1.72
C ILE A 58 -5.63 -2.37 2.89
N ILE A 59 -4.79 -2.66 3.87
CA ILE A 59 -5.24 -3.26 5.13
C ILE A 59 -5.03 -2.22 6.21
N PRO A 60 -6.12 -1.66 6.75
CA PRO A 60 -6.00 -0.63 7.78
C PRO A 60 -5.50 -1.21 9.08
N LYS A 61 -4.88 -0.36 9.90
CA LYS A 61 -4.54 -0.77 11.25
C LYS A 61 -5.79 -1.01 12.06
N ALA A 62 -5.73 -1.99 12.93
CA ALA A 62 -6.84 -2.26 13.82
C ALA A 62 -7.03 -1.09 14.78
N LYS A 63 -8.27 -0.75 15.05
CA LYS A 63 -8.57 0.25 16.06
C LYS A 63 -8.46 -0.39 17.43
N SER A 64 -7.75 0.27 18.31
CA SER A 64 -7.64 -0.22 19.69
C SER A 64 -8.67 0.43 20.58
#